data_a1cc4541a1680fe29c88bf05b542400c
#
_entry.id   a1cc4541a1680fe29c88bf05b542400c
#
_cell.length_a   1.000
_cell.length_b   1.000
_cell.length_c   1.000
_cell.angle_alpha   90.00
_cell.angle_beta   90.00
_cell.angle_gamma   90.00
#
_symmetry.space_group_name_H-M   'P 1'
#
loop_
_entity.id
_entity.type
_entity.pdbx_description
1 polymer ?
#
loop_
_entity_poly.entity_id
_entity_poly.type
_entity_poly.pdbx_seq_one_letter_code
_entity_poly.pdbx_strand_id
1 'polypeptide(L)'
;MLKIAVVDDEIVFVESLINKITAVCEKLNFEFKIDKYSNGFDILENYSKYHLIFLDIEMPSIDGIATAKRINELKGSAEIPFIVYVTSHDELVFDALKSFPYSFIRKSKIESDLYECINRINNSFEELHKTIVLHTERKDIPIVIGDIIYLEK
;
A
#
# COMPACT_ATOMS: atom_id res chain seq x y z
N MET A 1 -13.78 -1.55 2.52
CA MET A 1 -13.31 -1.66 1.10
C MET A 1 -11.87 -1.21 1.00
N LEU A 2 -10.97 -2.08 0.60
CA LEU A 2 -9.55 -1.79 0.40
C LEU A 2 -9.32 -1.09 -0.96
N LYS A 3 -8.72 0.09 -0.96
CA LYS A 3 -8.41 0.83 -2.18
C LYS A 3 -6.94 0.63 -2.54
N ILE A 4 -6.70 0.10 -3.73
CA ILE A 4 -5.39 -0.34 -4.23
C ILE A 4 -5.02 0.47 -5.47
N ALA A 5 -3.78 0.93 -5.55
CA ALA A 5 -3.19 1.44 -6.78
C ALA A 5 -2.11 0.48 -7.29
N VAL A 6 -2.03 0.31 -8.60
CA VAL A 6 -0.94 -0.37 -9.30
C VAL A 6 -0.24 0.63 -10.20
N VAL A 7 1.06 0.83 -9.99
CA VAL A 7 1.87 1.85 -10.67
C VAL A 7 3.04 1.19 -11.36
N ASP A 8 2.99 1.13 -12.69
CA ASP A 8 4.02 0.55 -13.54
C ASP A 8 3.78 1.03 -14.98
N ASP A 9 4.82 1.34 -15.74
CA ASP A 9 4.70 1.82 -17.12
C ASP A 9 4.49 0.67 -18.14
N GLU A 10 4.71 -0.58 -17.74
CA GLU A 10 4.46 -1.76 -18.56
C GLU A 10 2.99 -2.20 -18.52
N ILE A 11 2.16 -1.70 -19.44
CA ILE A 11 0.71 -1.94 -19.46
C ILE A 11 0.33 -3.42 -19.39
N VAL A 12 1.04 -4.28 -20.11
CA VAL A 12 0.77 -5.74 -20.12
C VAL A 12 1.02 -6.34 -18.75
N PHE A 13 2.07 -5.92 -18.07
CA PHE A 13 2.36 -6.37 -16.71
C PHE A 13 1.31 -5.86 -15.72
N VAL A 14 0.91 -4.61 -15.81
CA VAL A 14 -0.15 -4.02 -14.98
C VAL A 14 -1.45 -4.83 -15.04
N GLU A 15 -1.92 -5.16 -16.25
CA GLU A 15 -3.13 -5.96 -16.42
C GLU A 15 -3.00 -7.36 -15.81
N SER A 16 -1.84 -8.01 -16.00
CA SER A 16 -1.55 -9.31 -15.39
C SER A 16 -1.55 -9.22 -13.86
N LEU A 17 -0.91 -8.20 -13.30
CA LEU A 17 -0.84 -7.99 -11.84
C LEU A 17 -2.22 -7.70 -11.25
N ILE A 18 -3.02 -6.87 -11.90
CA ILE A 18 -4.41 -6.59 -11.47
C ILE A 18 -5.24 -7.86 -11.42
N ASN A 19 -5.17 -8.72 -12.43
CA ASN A 19 -5.88 -10.00 -12.43
C ASN A 19 -5.47 -10.89 -11.25
N LYS A 20 -4.18 -10.95 -10.92
CA LYS A 20 -3.66 -11.71 -9.78
C LYS A 20 -4.10 -11.12 -8.44
N ILE A 21 -4.04 -9.80 -8.28
CA ILE A 21 -4.52 -9.11 -7.09
C ILE A 21 -6.01 -9.39 -6.90
N THR A 22 -6.80 -9.27 -7.96
CA THR A 22 -8.24 -9.54 -7.94
C THR A 22 -8.53 -10.95 -7.44
N ALA A 23 -7.87 -11.96 -8.01
CA ALA A 23 -8.04 -13.35 -7.59
C ALA A 23 -7.68 -13.59 -6.10
N VAL A 24 -6.63 -12.93 -5.61
CA VAL A 24 -6.24 -13.01 -4.19
C VAL A 24 -7.28 -12.34 -3.30
N CYS A 25 -7.74 -11.14 -3.65
CA CYS A 25 -8.74 -10.40 -2.88
C CYS A 25 -10.08 -11.16 -2.81
N GLU A 26 -10.52 -11.75 -3.91
CA GLU A 26 -11.71 -12.60 -3.96
C GLU A 26 -11.56 -13.84 -3.08
N LYS A 27 -10.41 -14.51 -3.14
CA LYS A 27 -10.09 -15.67 -2.28
C LYS A 27 -10.09 -15.32 -0.79
N LEU A 28 -9.63 -14.13 -0.45
CA LEU A 28 -9.61 -13.62 0.92
C LEU A 28 -10.96 -13.02 1.34
N ASN A 29 -11.93 -12.92 0.43
CA ASN A 29 -13.31 -12.51 0.66
C ASN A 29 -13.47 -11.12 1.30
N PHE A 30 -12.75 -10.12 0.79
CA PHE A 30 -12.94 -8.74 1.20
C PHE A 30 -13.22 -7.81 0.00
N GLU A 31 -13.88 -6.69 0.27
CA GLU A 31 -14.19 -5.69 -0.75
C GLU A 31 -12.96 -4.86 -1.11
N PHE A 32 -12.76 -4.64 -2.40
CA PHE A 32 -11.61 -3.89 -2.90
C PHE A 32 -11.97 -3.08 -4.16
N LYS A 33 -11.13 -2.10 -4.45
CA LYS A 33 -11.10 -1.35 -5.70
C LYS A 33 -9.66 -1.18 -6.14
N ILE A 34 -9.38 -1.38 -7.44
CA ILE A 34 -8.03 -1.23 -8.00
C ILE A 34 -8.08 -0.17 -9.08
N ASP A 35 -7.18 0.81 -8.99
CA ASP A 35 -6.91 1.79 -10.04
C ASP A 35 -5.46 1.62 -10.53
N LYS A 36 -5.18 1.97 -11.78
CA LYS A 36 -3.87 1.85 -12.40
C LYS A 36 -3.28 3.19 -12.79
N TYR A 37 -1.97 3.28 -12.68
CA TYR A 37 -1.17 4.44 -13.05
C TYR A 37 0.05 4.00 -13.86
N SER A 38 0.49 4.81 -14.81
CA SER A 38 1.64 4.52 -15.66
C SER A 38 2.90 5.30 -15.29
N ASN A 39 2.83 6.15 -14.28
CA ASN A 39 3.96 6.95 -13.85
C ASN A 39 3.84 7.42 -12.38
N GLY A 40 4.97 7.86 -11.81
CA GLY A 40 5.04 8.30 -10.43
C GLY A 40 4.37 9.64 -10.14
N PHE A 41 4.28 10.54 -11.11
CA PHE A 41 3.67 11.85 -10.88
C PHE A 41 2.17 11.75 -10.63
N ASP A 42 1.46 10.94 -11.43
CA ASP A 42 0.01 10.78 -11.30
C ASP A 42 -0.36 10.15 -9.96
N ILE A 43 0.41 9.19 -9.47
CA ILE A 43 0.16 8.60 -8.15
C ILE A 43 0.48 9.59 -7.02
N LEU A 44 1.50 10.45 -7.17
CA LEU A 44 1.80 11.49 -6.17
C LEU A 44 0.65 12.47 -5.95
N GLU A 45 -0.10 12.79 -7.00
CA GLU A 45 -1.29 13.65 -6.89
C GLU A 45 -2.49 12.93 -6.24
N ASN A 46 -2.47 11.59 -6.20
CA ASN A 46 -3.62 10.79 -5.82
C ASN A 46 -3.36 9.83 -4.65
N TYR A 47 -2.13 9.72 -4.12
CA TYR A 47 -1.71 8.70 -3.15
C TYR A 47 -2.64 8.60 -1.93
N SER A 48 -3.17 9.71 -1.47
CA SER A 48 -4.03 9.77 -0.27
C SER A 48 -5.40 9.09 -0.43
N LYS A 49 -5.77 8.74 -1.66
CA LYS A 49 -7.00 7.98 -1.96
C LYS A 49 -6.86 6.48 -1.70
N TYR A 50 -5.62 5.99 -1.55
CA TYR A 50 -5.31 4.56 -1.50
C TYR A 50 -4.84 4.11 -0.12
N HIS A 51 -5.10 2.84 0.16
CA HIS A 51 -4.61 2.16 1.35
C HIS A 51 -3.36 1.32 1.05
N LEU A 52 -3.22 0.89 -0.20
CA LEU A 52 -2.12 0.07 -0.69
C LEU A 52 -1.69 0.53 -2.08
N ILE A 53 -0.39 0.66 -2.28
CA ILE A 53 0.21 1.01 -3.58
C ILE A 53 1.23 -0.07 -3.93
N PHE A 54 0.99 -0.80 -5.01
CA PHE A 54 2.00 -1.61 -5.69
C PHE A 54 2.76 -0.71 -6.66
N LEU A 55 4.06 -0.63 -6.53
CA LEU A 55 4.89 0.36 -7.19
C LEU A 55 6.12 -0.28 -7.83
N ASP A 56 6.26 -0.15 -9.15
CA ASP A 56 7.50 -0.51 -9.81
C ASP A 56 8.62 0.49 -9.48
N ILE A 57 9.86 0.02 -9.47
CA ILE A 57 11.03 0.87 -9.19
C ILE A 57 11.46 1.61 -10.45
N GLU A 58 11.60 0.93 -11.57
CA GLU A 58 12.05 1.55 -12.82
C GLU A 58 10.88 2.07 -13.65
N MET A 59 10.69 3.36 -13.62
CA MET A 59 9.71 4.06 -14.44
C MET A 59 10.30 5.32 -15.06
N PRO A 60 9.79 5.75 -16.24
CA PRO A 60 10.20 7.01 -16.85
C PRO A 60 9.91 8.23 -15.96
N SER A 61 10.71 9.26 -16.09
CA SER A 61 10.56 10.58 -15.47
C SER A 61 10.85 10.63 -13.98
N ILE A 62 10.13 9.90 -13.16
CA ILE A 62 10.37 9.74 -11.71
C ILE A 62 10.30 8.25 -11.37
N ASP A 63 11.36 7.71 -10.80
CA ASP A 63 11.42 6.32 -10.41
C ASP A 63 10.56 6.01 -9.15
N GLY A 64 10.33 4.73 -8.92
CA GLY A 64 9.50 4.28 -7.80
C GLY A 64 10.09 4.62 -6.43
N ILE A 65 11.42 4.63 -6.29
CA ILE A 65 12.07 4.96 -5.00
C ILE A 65 11.85 6.43 -4.66
N ALA A 66 12.06 7.33 -5.61
CA ALA A 66 11.81 8.75 -5.43
C ALA A 66 10.31 9.03 -5.18
N THR A 67 9.43 8.32 -5.89
CA THR A 67 7.98 8.38 -5.68
C THR A 67 7.61 7.96 -4.25
N ALA A 68 8.10 6.82 -3.77
CA ALA A 68 7.82 6.33 -2.42
C ALA A 68 8.35 7.26 -1.32
N LYS A 69 9.57 7.78 -1.48
CA LYS A 69 10.13 8.78 -0.55
C LYS A 69 9.23 10.01 -0.46
N ARG A 70 8.76 10.50 -1.60
CA ARG A 70 7.89 11.67 -1.63
C ARG A 70 6.52 11.40 -0.98
N ILE A 71 5.93 10.21 -1.22
CA ILE A 71 4.70 9.80 -0.53
C ILE A 71 4.92 9.76 0.99
N ASN A 72 6.03 9.18 1.46
CA ASN A 72 6.34 9.10 2.88
C ASN A 72 6.53 10.47 3.53
N GLU A 73 7.15 11.42 2.85
CA GLU A 73 7.25 12.81 3.30
C GLU A 73 5.87 13.46 3.42
N LEU A 74 5.01 13.27 2.42
CA LEU A 74 3.68 13.88 2.37
C LEU A 74 2.71 13.27 3.38
N LYS A 75 2.75 11.96 3.59
CA LYS A 75 1.87 11.29 4.55
C LYS A 75 2.30 11.50 6.01
N GLY A 76 3.56 11.89 6.26
CA GLY A 76 4.09 12.11 7.60
C GLY A 76 4.05 10.84 8.47
N SER A 77 3.42 10.92 9.62
CA SER A 77 3.27 9.80 10.57
C SER A 77 2.12 8.83 10.24
N ALA A 78 1.35 9.08 9.18
CA ALA A 78 0.26 8.17 8.80
C ALA A 78 0.79 6.81 8.35
N GLU A 79 0.15 5.72 8.77
CA GLU A 79 0.52 4.36 8.39
C GLU A 79 0.25 4.09 6.91
N ILE A 80 -0.88 4.54 6.41
CA ILE A 80 -1.32 4.34 5.02
C ILE A 80 -0.97 5.55 4.14
N PRO A 81 -0.75 5.32 2.83
CA PRO A 81 -0.78 4.02 2.15
C PRO A 81 0.41 3.13 2.52
N PHE A 82 0.17 1.82 2.54
CA PHE A 82 1.24 0.83 2.51
C PHE A 82 1.87 0.80 1.12
N ILE A 83 3.19 0.81 1.03
CA ILE A 83 3.90 0.75 -0.25
C ILE A 83 4.55 -0.62 -0.39
N VAL A 84 4.25 -1.31 -1.49
CA VAL A 84 4.85 -2.59 -1.87
C VAL A 84 5.54 -2.43 -3.20
N TYR A 85 6.85 -2.62 -3.24
CA TYR A 85 7.57 -2.64 -4.51
C TYR A 85 7.33 -3.95 -5.25
N VAL A 86 7.08 -3.85 -6.55
CA VAL A 86 6.99 -5.00 -7.45
C VAL A 86 7.92 -4.75 -8.63
N THR A 87 9.09 -5.39 -8.65
CA THR A 87 10.12 -5.08 -9.61
C THR A 87 10.92 -6.31 -10.05
N SER A 88 11.57 -6.21 -11.22
CA SER A 88 12.57 -7.19 -11.70
C SER A 88 13.99 -6.85 -11.27
N HIS A 89 14.22 -5.72 -10.61
CA HIS A 89 15.53 -5.14 -10.29
C HIS A 89 15.96 -5.46 -8.85
N ASP A 90 16.49 -6.68 -8.64
CA ASP A 90 16.94 -7.13 -7.32
C ASP A 90 18.12 -6.30 -6.78
N GLU A 91 18.93 -5.72 -7.65
CA GLU A 91 20.05 -4.86 -7.30
C GLU A 91 19.63 -3.56 -6.61
N LEU A 92 18.39 -3.11 -6.83
CA LEU A 92 17.85 -1.88 -6.24
C LEU A 92 17.19 -2.07 -4.87
N VAL A 93 17.11 -3.31 -4.37
CA VAL A 93 16.43 -3.64 -3.09
C VAL A 93 16.98 -2.80 -1.94
N PHE A 94 18.30 -2.68 -1.80
CA PHE A 94 18.90 -1.94 -0.68
C PHE A 94 18.55 -0.45 -0.72
N ASP A 95 18.50 0.16 -1.90
CA ASP A 95 18.11 1.56 -2.05
C ASP A 95 16.60 1.74 -1.83
N ALA A 96 15.80 0.79 -2.30
CA ALA A 96 14.35 0.77 -2.07
C ALA A 96 13.99 0.66 -0.57
N LEU A 97 14.74 -0.14 0.20
CA LEU A 97 14.52 -0.29 1.65
C LEU A 97 14.70 1.03 2.42
N LYS A 98 15.49 1.97 1.94
CA LYS A 98 15.66 3.30 2.55
C LYS A 98 14.39 4.16 2.51
N SER A 99 13.41 3.80 1.68
CA SER A 99 12.09 4.43 1.64
C SER A 99 11.07 3.77 2.58
N PHE A 100 11.49 2.83 3.41
CA PHE A 100 10.66 2.10 4.37
C PHE A 100 9.39 1.49 3.76
N PRO A 101 9.50 0.65 2.70
CA PRO A 101 8.34 -0.01 2.12
C PRO A 101 7.77 -1.03 3.10
N TYR A 102 6.47 -1.31 2.95
CA TYR A 102 5.82 -2.39 3.70
C TYR A 102 6.35 -3.77 3.28
N SER A 103 6.57 -3.96 2.00
CA SER A 103 7.10 -5.21 1.44
C SER A 103 7.75 -4.98 0.08
N PHE A 104 8.42 -6.02 -0.39
CA PHE A 104 9.07 -6.09 -1.69
C PHE A 104 8.76 -7.43 -2.34
N ILE A 105 8.23 -7.40 -3.57
CA ILE A 105 7.89 -8.58 -4.35
C ILE A 105 8.67 -8.54 -5.66
N ARG A 106 9.37 -9.63 -5.98
CA ARG A 106 9.99 -9.80 -7.29
C ARG A 106 8.93 -10.12 -8.33
N LYS A 107 9.02 -9.52 -9.53
CA LYS A 107 8.10 -9.85 -10.63
C LYS A 107 8.12 -11.35 -10.96
N SER A 108 9.26 -12.04 -10.77
CA SER A 108 9.41 -13.48 -10.94
C SER A 108 8.82 -14.34 -9.81
N LYS A 109 8.42 -13.75 -8.69
CA LYS A 109 7.91 -14.42 -7.48
C LYS A 109 6.48 -14.01 -7.11
N ILE A 110 5.78 -13.32 -7.98
CA ILE A 110 4.42 -12.80 -7.70
C ILE A 110 3.47 -13.92 -7.27
N GLU A 111 3.50 -15.08 -7.95
CA GLU A 111 2.59 -16.19 -7.64
C GLU A 111 2.72 -16.70 -6.20
N SER A 112 3.95 -16.72 -5.66
CA SER A 112 4.19 -17.20 -4.29
C SER A 112 3.95 -16.14 -3.24
N ASP A 113 4.30 -14.88 -3.53
CA ASP A 113 4.48 -13.86 -2.49
C ASP A 113 3.27 -12.93 -2.35
N LEU A 114 2.47 -12.80 -3.42
CA LEU A 114 1.35 -11.85 -3.46
C LEU A 114 0.25 -12.16 -2.44
N TYR A 115 -0.11 -13.43 -2.31
CA TYR A 115 -1.17 -13.85 -1.38
C TYR A 115 -0.83 -13.50 0.07
N GLU A 116 0.37 -13.87 0.52
CA GLU A 116 0.81 -13.59 1.88
C GLU A 116 0.91 -12.08 2.13
N CYS A 117 1.46 -11.35 1.16
CA CYS A 117 1.59 -9.89 1.24
C CYS A 117 0.21 -9.22 1.41
N ILE A 118 -0.75 -9.51 0.56
CA ILE A 118 -2.10 -8.91 0.62
C ILE A 118 -2.82 -9.33 1.91
N ASN A 119 -2.71 -10.60 2.32
CA ASN A 119 -3.34 -11.07 3.55
C ASN A 119 -2.81 -10.33 4.78
N ARG A 120 -1.50 -10.13 4.90
CA ARG A 120 -0.90 -9.35 5.98
C ARG A 120 -1.36 -7.89 5.97
N ILE A 121 -1.43 -7.28 4.77
CA ILE A 121 -1.86 -5.89 4.61
C ILE A 121 -3.33 -5.74 5.00
N ASN A 122 -4.20 -6.67 4.57
CA ASN A 122 -5.60 -6.63 4.95
C ASN A 122 -5.79 -6.71 6.46
N ASN A 123 -5.04 -7.60 7.13
CA ASN A 123 -5.09 -7.71 8.59
C ASN A 123 -4.61 -6.41 9.26
N SER A 124 -3.53 -5.79 8.78
CA SER A 124 -3.04 -4.51 9.29
C SER A 124 -4.05 -3.38 9.05
N PHE A 125 -4.68 -3.35 7.88
CA PHE A 125 -5.71 -2.39 7.53
C PHE A 125 -6.95 -2.51 8.42
N GLU A 126 -7.41 -3.75 8.69
CA GLU A 126 -8.52 -4.00 9.59
C GLU A 126 -8.20 -3.61 11.04
N GLU A 127 -6.97 -3.87 11.51
CA GLU A 127 -6.52 -3.43 12.84
C GLU A 127 -6.60 -1.90 12.99
N LEU A 128 -6.15 -1.13 11.99
CA LEU A 128 -6.21 0.33 11.99
C LEU A 128 -7.65 0.86 12.02
N HIS A 129 -8.62 0.09 11.53
CA HIS A 129 -10.04 0.48 11.48
C HIS A 129 -10.87 -0.10 12.63
N LYS A 130 -10.26 -0.86 13.56
CA LYS A 130 -10.97 -1.29 14.77
C LYS A 130 -11.37 -0.10 15.62
N THR A 131 -12.60 -0.15 16.07
CA THR A 131 -13.15 0.83 17.01
C THR A 131 -13.03 0.31 18.43
N ILE A 132 -12.42 1.08 19.30
CA ILE A 132 -12.45 0.86 20.75
C ILE A 132 -13.44 1.83 21.39
N VAL A 133 -14.08 1.42 22.46
CA VAL A 133 -14.99 2.28 23.21
C VAL A 133 -14.30 2.71 24.50
N LEU A 134 -14.07 4.01 24.63
CA LEU A 134 -13.62 4.58 25.90
C LEU A 134 -14.82 4.86 26.78
N HIS A 135 -14.89 4.16 27.90
CA HIS A 135 -15.87 4.38 28.93
C HIS A 135 -15.43 5.55 29.82
N THR A 136 -16.22 6.59 29.85
CA THR A 136 -16.00 7.72 30.75
C THR A 136 -17.19 7.84 31.73
N GLU A 137 -17.02 8.58 32.82
CA GLU A 137 -18.08 8.77 33.79
C GLU A 137 -19.36 9.43 33.23
N ARG A 138 -19.27 10.06 32.06
CA ARG A 138 -20.38 10.80 31.44
C ARG A 138 -20.94 10.19 30.17
N LYS A 139 -20.13 9.46 29.41
CA LYS A 139 -20.53 8.84 28.12
C LYS A 139 -19.49 7.88 27.61
N ASP A 140 -19.94 6.98 26.76
CA ASP A 140 -19.09 6.10 25.96
C ASP A 140 -18.66 6.82 24.67
N ILE A 141 -17.37 6.81 24.38
CA ILE A 141 -16.78 7.46 23.20
C ILE A 141 -16.16 6.39 22.31
N PRO A 142 -16.72 6.11 21.13
CA PRO A 142 -16.08 5.24 20.16
C PRO A 142 -14.87 5.97 19.53
N ILE A 143 -13.72 5.31 19.47
CA ILE A 143 -12.50 5.80 18.85
C ILE A 143 -11.99 4.77 17.86
N VAL A 144 -11.72 5.18 16.63
CA VAL A 144 -11.05 4.34 15.64
C VAL A 144 -9.56 4.32 15.96
N ILE A 145 -8.96 3.14 16.03
CA ILE A 145 -7.54 2.98 16.41
C ILE A 145 -6.62 3.79 15.51
N GLY A 146 -6.89 3.83 14.19
CA GLY A 146 -6.11 4.61 13.23
C GLY A 146 -6.16 6.13 13.43
N ASP A 147 -7.14 6.63 14.17
CA ASP A 147 -7.29 8.06 14.48
C ASP A 147 -6.56 8.46 15.78
N ILE A 148 -6.01 7.50 16.50
CA ILE A 148 -5.21 7.75 17.70
C ILE A 148 -3.85 8.28 17.24
N ILE A 149 -3.77 9.59 17.08
CA ILE A 149 -2.49 10.30 16.94
C ILE A 149 -1.83 10.28 18.32
N TYR A 150 -0.61 9.79 18.40
CA TYR A 150 0.21 9.64 19.59
C TYR A 150 -0.06 10.72 20.65
N LEU A 151 -0.50 10.28 21.81
CA LEU A 151 -0.38 11.04 23.04
C LEU A 151 1.01 10.71 23.64
N GLU A 152 2.06 11.31 23.11
CA GLU A 152 3.34 11.34 23.85
C GLU A 152 3.24 12.32 25.01
N LYS A 153 3.67 11.84 26.17
CA LYS A 153 3.93 12.68 27.34
C LYS A 153 5.17 13.55 27.11
#